data_eb8eeded058e9fce605eb185933ce46b
#
_entry.id   eb8eeded058e9fce605eb185933ce46b
#
_cell.length_a   1.000
_cell.length_b   1.000
_cell.length_c   1.000
_cell.angle_alpha   90.00
_cell.angle_beta   90.00
_cell.angle_gamma   90.00
#
_symmetry.space_group_name_H-M   'P 1'
#
loop_
_entity.id
_entity.type
_entity.pdbx_description
1 polymer ?
#
loop_
_entity_poly.entity_id
_entity_poly.type
_entity_poly.pdbx_seq_one_letter_code
_entity_poly.pdbx_strand_id
1 'polypeptide(L)'
;MRQIADFAGLMAAKTINHQITVKFCSTAHHLGGASYGPGGELVFNKFRLGADWFEQGITEEVVRLLIHEFGHQYSPDHLSAQYHEALCRIGAKLFASARSGEL
;
A
#
# COMPACT_ATOMS: atom_id res chain seq x y z
N MET A 1 -8.76 3.83 -10.90
CA MET A 1 -8.83 3.11 -9.60
C MET A 1 -8.50 1.63 -9.73
N ARG A 2 -8.98 0.98 -10.78
CA ARG A 2 -8.72 -0.44 -10.96
C ARG A 2 -7.23 -0.78 -11.10
N GLN A 3 -6.49 0.03 -11.86
CA GLN A 3 -5.06 -0.17 -12.03
C GLN A 3 -4.32 -0.18 -10.71
N ILE A 4 -4.66 0.76 -9.82
CA ILE A 4 -4.02 0.87 -8.51
C ILE A 4 -4.44 -0.28 -7.62
N ALA A 5 -5.71 -0.69 -7.64
CA ALA A 5 -6.18 -1.83 -6.87
C ALA A 5 -5.48 -3.12 -7.30
N ASP A 6 -5.35 -3.35 -8.61
CA ASP A 6 -4.68 -4.53 -9.15
C ASP A 6 -3.19 -4.53 -8.77
N PHE A 7 -2.53 -3.38 -8.89
CA PHE A 7 -1.13 -3.26 -8.50
C PHE A 7 -0.94 -3.49 -7.00
N ALA A 8 -1.82 -2.93 -6.17
CA ALA A 8 -1.75 -3.12 -4.71
C ALA A 8 -1.87 -4.60 -4.34
N GLY A 9 -2.79 -5.31 -4.97
CA GLY A 9 -2.95 -6.75 -4.75
C GLY A 9 -1.70 -7.55 -5.14
N LEU A 10 -1.13 -7.25 -6.29
CA LEU A 10 0.09 -7.90 -6.77
C LEU A 10 1.27 -7.59 -5.85
N MET A 11 1.43 -6.32 -5.47
CA MET A 11 2.50 -5.91 -4.57
C MET A 11 2.39 -6.59 -3.22
N ALA A 12 1.17 -6.68 -2.66
CA ALA A 12 0.96 -7.37 -1.38
C ALA A 12 1.36 -8.83 -1.46
N ALA A 13 1.00 -9.53 -2.55
CA ALA A 13 1.36 -10.92 -2.74
C ALA A 13 2.88 -11.09 -2.79
N LYS A 14 3.60 -10.18 -3.44
CA LYS A 14 5.06 -10.29 -3.64
C LYS A 14 5.88 -9.77 -2.46
N THR A 15 5.34 -8.88 -1.63
CA THR A 15 6.11 -8.24 -0.56
C THR A 15 5.74 -8.71 0.84
N ILE A 16 4.46 -8.84 1.13
CA ILE A 16 4.00 -9.30 2.45
C ILE A 16 3.34 -10.68 2.41
N ASN A 17 3.34 -11.30 1.24
CA ASN A 17 2.79 -12.64 1.02
C ASN A 17 1.36 -12.76 1.54
N HIS A 18 0.54 -11.76 1.20
CA HIS A 18 -0.84 -11.67 1.68
C HIS A 18 -1.79 -11.40 0.52
N GLN A 19 -2.95 -12.05 0.56
CA GLN A 19 -4.04 -11.70 -0.34
C GLN A 19 -4.89 -10.65 0.36
N ILE A 20 -5.04 -9.49 -0.28
CA ILE A 20 -5.73 -8.35 0.33
C ILE A 20 -7.05 -8.06 -0.37
N THR A 21 -7.92 -7.35 0.33
CA THR A 21 -9.13 -6.77 -0.22
C THR A 21 -8.94 -5.27 -0.33
N VAL A 22 -9.18 -4.70 -1.51
CA VAL A 22 -9.04 -3.26 -1.74
C VAL A 22 -10.43 -2.63 -1.79
N LYS A 23 -10.61 -1.58 -1.00
CA LYS A 23 -11.85 -0.81 -0.93
C LYS A 23 -11.56 0.66 -1.12
N PHE A 24 -12.58 1.40 -1.52
CA PHE A 24 -12.50 2.85 -1.71
C PHE A 24 -13.59 3.52 -0.89
N CYS A 25 -13.24 4.62 -0.23
CA CYS A 25 -14.20 5.47 0.46
C CYS A 25 -13.96 6.92 0.05
N SER A 26 -14.85 7.81 0.46
CA SER A 26 -14.67 9.24 0.26
C SER A 26 -15.27 9.94 1.47
N THR A 27 -14.41 10.29 2.43
CA THR A 27 -14.87 10.89 3.67
C THR A 27 -13.87 11.91 4.21
N ALA A 28 -14.40 13.02 4.70
CA ALA A 28 -13.62 14.05 5.38
C ALA A 28 -13.31 13.68 6.84
N HIS A 29 -13.92 12.63 7.37
CA HIS A 29 -13.74 12.23 8.77
C HIS A 29 -12.43 11.52 9.03
N HIS A 30 -11.82 10.89 8.01
CA HIS A 30 -10.50 10.28 8.13
C HIS A 30 -9.42 11.25 7.68
N LEU A 31 -8.34 11.33 8.44
CA LEU A 31 -7.24 12.27 8.14
C LEU A 31 -6.30 11.74 7.07
N GLY A 32 -6.18 10.44 6.93
CA GLY A 32 -5.23 9.83 6.01
C GLY A 32 -5.82 9.55 4.63
N GLY A 33 -4.91 9.37 3.65
CA GLY A 33 -5.29 8.98 2.30
C GLY A 33 -5.61 7.49 2.17
N ALA A 34 -5.15 6.66 3.10
CA ALA A 34 -5.41 5.24 3.10
C ALA A 34 -5.28 4.65 4.50
N SER A 35 -5.79 3.44 4.67
CA SER A 35 -5.60 2.67 5.89
C SER A 35 -5.47 1.19 5.54
N TYR A 36 -4.74 0.45 6.36
CA TYR A 36 -4.56 -0.99 6.19
C TYR A 36 -4.72 -1.69 7.53
N GLY A 37 -5.66 -2.62 7.56
CA GLY A 37 -5.93 -3.42 8.75
C GLY A 37 -5.27 -4.79 8.68
N PRO A 38 -4.94 -5.41 9.84
CA PRO A 38 -4.26 -6.70 9.90
C PRO A 38 -5.05 -7.85 9.27
N GLY A 39 -6.34 -7.67 9.03
CA GLY A 39 -7.16 -8.63 8.28
C GLY A 39 -6.94 -8.60 6.79
N GLY A 40 -6.07 -7.73 6.28
CA GLY A 40 -5.77 -7.62 4.86
C GLY A 40 -6.70 -6.70 4.09
N GLU A 41 -7.34 -5.74 4.76
CA GLU A 41 -8.21 -4.77 4.11
C GLU A 41 -7.48 -3.46 3.92
N LEU A 42 -7.28 -3.08 2.66
CA LEU A 42 -6.68 -1.79 2.26
C LEU A 42 -7.79 -0.88 1.76
N VAL A 43 -7.94 0.28 2.40
CA VAL A 43 -8.96 1.26 2.03
C VAL A 43 -8.28 2.54 1.57
N PHE A 44 -8.61 2.98 0.35
CA PHE A 44 -8.18 4.28 -0.16
C PHE A 44 -9.27 5.31 0.07
N ASN A 45 -8.88 6.49 0.56
CA ASN A 45 -9.81 7.60 0.78
C ASN A 45 -9.70 8.59 -0.39
N LYS A 46 -10.66 8.52 -1.31
CA LYS A 46 -10.67 9.36 -2.51
C LYS A 46 -10.77 10.85 -2.17
N PHE A 47 -11.42 11.19 -1.07
CA PHE A 47 -11.55 12.57 -0.62
C PHE A 47 -10.17 13.19 -0.33
N ARG A 48 -9.29 12.43 0.31
CA ARG A 48 -7.96 12.93 0.70
C ARG A 48 -6.94 12.85 -0.42
N LEU A 49 -7.02 11.81 -1.25
CA LEU A 49 -6.05 11.60 -2.33
C LEU A 49 -6.37 12.45 -3.56
N GLY A 50 -7.66 12.64 -3.86
CA GLY A 50 -8.09 13.35 -5.04
C GLY A 50 -8.16 12.45 -6.28
N ALA A 51 -8.97 12.87 -7.27
CA ALA A 51 -9.19 12.09 -8.47
C ALA A 51 -7.89 11.87 -9.28
N ASP A 52 -7.09 12.92 -9.39
CA ASP A 52 -5.85 12.88 -10.19
C ASP A 52 -4.86 11.83 -9.69
N TRP A 53 -4.87 11.59 -8.37
CA TRP A 53 -3.97 10.61 -7.77
C TRP A 53 -4.15 9.22 -8.40
N PHE A 54 -5.39 8.86 -8.71
CA PHE A 54 -5.72 7.55 -9.28
C PHE A 54 -5.52 7.49 -10.79
N GLU A 55 -5.43 8.63 -11.46
CA GLU A 55 -5.37 8.70 -12.92
C GLU A 55 -3.96 8.73 -13.47
N GLN A 56 -2.97 8.97 -12.65
CA GLN A 56 -1.58 9.12 -13.08
C GLN A 56 -0.82 7.80 -13.22
N GLY A 57 -1.47 6.67 -12.98
CA GLY A 57 -0.83 5.36 -13.03
C GLY A 57 -0.09 5.04 -11.74
N ILE A 58 0.89 4.16 -11.85
CA ILE A 58 1.67 3.72 -10.69
C ILE A 58 2.86 4.66 -10.50
N THR A 59 2.60 5.70 -9.71
CA THR A 59 3.59 6.74 -9.43
C THR A 59 4.43 6.39 -8.21
N GLU A 60 5.48 7.19 -7.97
CA GLU A 60 6.27 7.06 -6.74
C GLU A 60 5.39 7.25 -5.51
N GLU A 61 4.44 8.19 -5.54
CA GLU A 61 3.52 8.44 -4.43
C GLU A 61 2.64 7.23 -4.13
N VAL A 62 2.18 6.54 -5.17
CA VAL A 62 1.40 5.31 -5.01
C VAL A 62 2.24 4.25 -4.31
N VAL A 63 3.46 4.04 -4.78
CA VAL A 63 4.36 3.02 -4.21
C VAL A 63 4.72 3.36 -2.76
N ARG A 64 5.02 4.63 -2.47
CA ARG A 64 5.32 5.06 -1.10
C ARG A 64 4.15 4.80 -0.16
N LEU A 65 2.94 5.15 -0.59
CA LEU A 65 1.75 4.91 0.21
C LEU A 65 1.58 3.42 0.51
N LEU A 66 1.73 2.59 -0.51
CA LEU A 66 1.57 1.14 -0.34
C LEU A 66 2.63 0.54 0.58
N ILE A 67 3.88 0.98 0.47
CA ILE A 67 4.95 0.54 1.39
C ILE A 67 4.58 0.90 2.81
N HIS A 68 4.13 2.14 3.03
CA HIS A 68 3.73 2.62 4.35
C HIS A 68 2.60 1.76 4.93
N GLU A 69 1.55 1.54 4.14
CA GLU A 69 0.39 0.79 4.62
C GLU A 69 0.72 -0.68 4.85
N PHE A 70 1.45 -1.31 3.94
CA PHE A 70 1.80 -2.72 4.10
C PHE A 70 2.79 -2.96 5.25
N GLY A 71 3.54 -1.94 5.66
CA GLY A 71 4.34 -2.01 6.87
C GLY A 71 3.52 -2.31 8.11
N HIS A 72 2.25 -1.88 8.12
CA HIS A 72 1.34 -2.13 9.23
C HIS A 72 0.92 -3.60 9.37
N GLN A 73 1.20 -4.44 8.39
CA GLN A 73 1.04 -5.88 8.54
C GLN A 73 1.88 -6.40 9.71
N TYR A 74 2.99 -5.74 9.99
CA TYR A 74 3.97 -6.19 10.98
C TYR A 74 3.97 -5.36 12.27
N SER A 75 3.52 -4.11 12.22
CA SER A 75 3.45 -3.26 13.40
C SER A 75 2.51 -2.07 13.17
N PRO A 76 1.64 -1.74 14.14
CA PRO A 76 0.82 -0.54 14.08
C PRO A 76 1.60 0.73 14.43
N ASP A 77 2.78 0.60 15.06
CA ASP A 77 3.55 1.72 15.57
C ASP A 77 4.63 2.13 14.57
N HIS A 78 4.44 3.29 13.93
CA HIS A 78 5.39 3.84 12.94
C HIS A 78 6.78 4.10 13.52
N LEU A 79 6.90 4.23 14.83
CA LEU A 79 8.19 4.52 15.48
C LEU A 79 8.90 3.26 15.96
N SER A 80 8.29 2.09 15.78
CA SER A 80 8.89 0.84 16.25
C SER A 80 10.00 0.37 15.31
N ALA A 81 10.96 -0.36 15.86
CA ALA A 81 12.00 -1.01 15.07
C ALA A 81 11.40 -2.05 14.13
N GLN A 82 10.33 -2.72 14.55
CA GLN A 82 9.63 -3.71 13.73
C GLN A 82 9.05 -3.07 12.47
N TYR A 83 8.49 -1.86 12.59
CA TYR A 83 7.93 -1.16 11.44
C TYR A 83 9.02 -0.78 10.45
N HIS A 84 10.14 -0.21 10.94
CA HIS A 84 11.26 0.16 10.08
C HIS A 84 11.87 -1.06 9.38
N GLU A 85 12.02 -2.16 10.08
CA GLU A 85 12.51 -3.41 9.50
C GLU A 85 11.55 -3.92 8.42
N ALA A 86 10.24 -3.81 8.65
CA ALA A 86 9.24 -4.18 7.67
C ALA A 86 9.35 -3.34 6.41
N LEU A 87 9.54 -2.02 6.53
CA LEU A 87 9.70 -1.15 5.37
C LEU A 87 10.91 -1.55 4.53
N CYS A 88 12.02 -1.85 5.16
CA CYS A 88 13.23 -2.29 4.46
C CYS A 88 13.00 -3.61 3.73
N ARG A 89 12.34 -4.56 4.37
CA ARG A 89 12.04 -5.86 3.78
C ARG A 89 11.09 -5.74 2.60
N ILE A 90 10.04 -4.95 2.75
CA ILE A 90 9.07 -4.69 1.66
C ILE A 90 9.79 -4.04 0.48
N GLY A 91 10.60 -3.03 0.74
CA GLY A 91 11.36 -2.35 -0.31
C GLY A 91 12.30 -3.28 -1.07
N ALA A 92 13.02 -4.14 -0.35
CA ALA A 92 13.92 -5.11 -0.95
C ALA A 92 13.18 -6.13 -1.82
N LYS A 93 12.06 -6.66 -1.34
CA LYS A 93 11.25 -7.60 -2.11
C LYS A 93 10.61 -6.95 -3.32
N LEU A 94 10.15 -5.70 -3.16
CA LEU A 94 9.59 -4.94 -4.27
C LEU A 94 10.62 -4.75 -5.39
N PHE A 95 11.83 -4.36 -5.03
CA PHE A 95 12.89 -4.18 -6.00
C PHE A 95 13.25 -5.50 -6.71
N ALA A 96 13.39 -6.58 -5.95
CA ALA A 96 13.69 -7.89 -6.52
C ALA A 96 12.60 -8.36 -7.48
N SER A 97 11.33 -8.16 -7.11
CA SER A 97 10.21 -8.54 -7.98
C SER A 97 10.16 -7.70 -9.25
N ALA A 98 10.47 -6.41 -9.14
CA ALA A 98 10.53 -5.54 -10.32
C ALA A 98 11.66 -5.97 -11.26
N ARG A 99 12.81 -6.33 -10.73
CA ARG A 99 13.95 -6.77 -11.54
C ARG A 99 13.69 -8.09 -12.24
N SER A 100 12.91 -8.98 -11.63
CA SER A 100 12.58 -10.27 -12.23
C SER A 100 11.39 -10.20 -13.19
N GLY A 101 10.78 -9.03 -13.32
CA GLY A 101 9.64 -8.85 -14.21
C GLY A 101 8.30 -9.28 -13.61
N GLU A 102 8.25 -9.50 -12.30
CA GLU A 102 7.02 -9.94 -11.62
C GLU A 102 6.11 -8.78 -11.20
N LEU A 103 6.59 -7.56 -11.36
CA LEU A 103 5.79 -6.35 -11.08
C LEU A 103 5.73 -5.41 -12.26
#